data_ba6645676e92bc57f8ad124be6a34334
#
_entry.id   ba6645676e92bc57f8ad124be6a34334
#
_cell.length_a   1.000
_cell.length_b   1.000
_cell.length_c   1.000
_cell.angle_alpha   90.00
_cell.angle_beta   90.00
_cell.angle_gamma   90.00
#
_symmetry.space_group_name_H-M   'P 1'
#
loop_
_entity.id
_entity.type
_entity.pdbx_description
1 polymer ?
#
loop_
_entity_poly.entity_id
_entity_poly.type
_entity_poly.pdbx_seq_one_letter_code
_entity_poly.pdbx_strand_id
1 'polypeptide(L)'
;MRRLILLLCLLFPLAVTAQGAHWVWIGDSITDGGWGRSGGSMAPSEERNLKDQNHLYGHSYMFLVAAELQSRYPEREYRCSNRGISGYTLTELEERWERDVEALQPDLLSILVGTNDVDRALRSGGFDLESWEQRYRNYLTRTREAFPEVRLVLCTPFVMRAGRLARTENYAERAAHIAACAEAVRRLAKEFGAELVDFHALFARLEGQKHVAPEYWVWDGIHPTPAGHHRMARLWLKKVM
;
A
#
# COMPACT_ATOMS: atom_id res chain seq x y z
N MET A 1 59.67 -10.34 -43.47
CA MET A 1 59.15 -10.73 -42.14
C MET A 1 58.11 -9.69 -41.72
N ARG A 2 56.84 -9.98 -41.91
CA ARG A 2 55.70 -9.11 -41.50
C ARG A 2 55.28 -9.54 -40.10
N ARG A 3 55.37 -8.64 -39.09
CA ARG A 3 54.89 -8.87 -37.74
C ARG A 3 53.38 -8.60 -37.71
N LEU A 4 52.59 -9.64 -37.43
CA LEU A 4 51.16 -9.58 -37.20
C LEU A 4 50.94 -9.10 -35.74
N ILE A 5 50.37 -7.90 -35.57
CA ILE A 5 49.99 -7.39 -34.25
C ILE A 5 48.55 -7.88 -34.01
N LEU A 6 48.40 -8.85 -33.10
CA LEU A 6 47.08 -9.29 -32.62
C LEU A 6 46.56 -8.25 -31.61
N LEU A 7 45.53 -7.52 -32.00
CA LEU A 7 44.81 -6.61 -31.12
C LEU A 7 43.83 -7.45 -30.27
N LEU A 8 44.19 -7.70 -29.02
CA LEU A 8 43.32 -8.39 -28.06
C LEU A 8 42.26 -7.38 -27.54
N CYS A 9 41.05 -7.37 -28.11
CA CYS A 9 39.92 -6.63 -27.56
C CYS A 9 39.49 -7.31 -26.26
N LEU A 10 39.90 -6.77 -25.13
CA LEU A 10 39.35 -7.11 -23.81
C LEU A 10 37.90 -6.57 -23.75
N LEU A 11 36.93 -7.45 -24.01
CA LEU A 11 35.54 -7.21 -23.68
C LEU A 11 35.43 -7.25 -22.15
N PHE A 12 35.47 -6.08 -21.51
CA PHE A 12 35.02 -5.96 -20.14
C PHE A 12 33.49 -6.18 -20.17
N PRO A 13 32.95 -7.18 -19.44
CA PRO A 13 31.53 -7.23 -19.24
C PRO A 13 31.17 -5.96 -18.48
N LEU A 14 30.31 -5.10 -19.09
CA LEU A 14 29.58 -4.09 -18.36
C LEU A 14 28.79 -4.87 -17.31
N ALA A 15 29.22 -4.81 -16.05
CA ALA A 15 28.41 -5.24 -14.92
C ALA A 15 27.19 -4.35 -14.94
N VAL A 16 26.08 -4.86 -15.48
CA VAL A 16 24.75 -4.31 -15.23
C VAL A 16 24.56 -4.54 -13.73
N THR A 17 24.79 -3.51 -12.93
CA THR A 17 24.40 -3.53 -11.52
C THR A 17 22.90 -3.79 -11.53
N ALA A 18 22.49 -4.97 -11.10
CA ALA A 18 21.08 -5.29 -10.94
C ALA A 18 20.53 -4.23 -10.00
N GLN A 19 19.65 -3.38 -10.52
CA GLN A 19 18.96 -2.38 -9.71
C GLN A 19 18.25 -3.11 -8.58
N GLY A 20 18.33 -2.62 -7.35
CA GLY A 20 17.67 -3.23 -6.19
C GLY A 20 16.17 -3.40 -6.41
N ALA A 21 15.58 -4.39 -5.77
CA ALA A 21 14.18 -4.74 -5.96
C ALA A 21 13.25 -3.53 -5.76
N HIS A 22 12.28 -3.34 -6.66
CA HIS A 22 11.34 -2.23 -6.63
C HIS A 22 10.04 -2.63 -5.95
N TRP A 23 9.79 -2.08 -4.79
CA TRP A 23 8.60 -2.30 -4.01
C TRP A 23 7.66 -1.11 -4.08
N VAL A 24 6.43 -1.36 -4.47
CA VAL A 24 5.41 -0.33 -4.73
C VAL A 24 4.24 -0.52 -3.77
N TRP A 25 3.82 0.56 -3.13
CA TRP A 25 2.62 0.61 -2.28
C TRP A 25 1.57 1.47 -2.96
N ILE A 26 0.38 0.91 -3.14
CA ILE A 26 -0.79 1.60 -3.66
C ILE A 26 -1.93 1.58 -2.65
N GLY A 27 -2.80 2.57 -2.72
CA GLY A 27 -3.93 2.69 -1.81
C GLY A 27 -4.41 4.13 -1.65
N ASP A 28 -5.02 4.36 -0.50
CA ASP A 28 -5.65 5.63 -0.14
C ASP A 28 -4.78 6.50 0.79
N SER A 29 -5.44 7.38 1.57
CA SER A 29 -4.81 8.29 2.53
C SER A 29 -3.98 7.59 3.61
N ILE A 30 -4.31 6.34 3.95
CA ILE A 30 -3.60 5.57 4.98
C ILE A 30 -2.22 5.15 4.45
N THR A 31 -2.11 4.86 3.16
CA THR A 31 -0.84 4.59 2.46
C THR A 31 -0.11 5.87 2.11
N ASP A 32 -0.81 6.87 1.56
CA ASP A 32 -0.27 8.20 1.20
C ASP A 32 0.40 8.89 2.40
N GLY A 33 -0.16 8.77 3.59
CA GLY A 33 0.30 9.49 4.77
C GLY A 33 -0.20 10.94 4.86
N GLY A 34 -1.01 11.39 3.91
CA GLY A 34 -1.78 12.64 3.94
C GLY A 34 -0.99 13.96 3.90
N TRP A 35 0.31 13.93 3.90
CA TRP A 35 1.17 15.09 4.12
C TRP A 35 1.62 15.78 2.84
N GLY A 36 1.48 15.14 1.71
CA GLY A 36 1.85 15.72 0.44
C GLY A 36 0.79 16.62 -0.20
N ARG A 37 -0.26 17.03 0.52
CA ARG A 37 -1.27 17.98 0.05
C ARG A 37 -0.83 19.45 0.10
N SER A 38 0.41 19.74 0.42
CA SER A 38 0.92 21.10 0.29
C SER A 38 0.77 21.56 -1.16
N GLY A 39 -0.09 22.54 -1.39
CA GLY A 39 -0.42 23.05 -2.72
C GLY A 39 -1.63 22.40 -3.40
N GLY A 40 -2.41 21.53 -2.74
CA GLY A 40 -3.68 20.99 -3.28
C GLY A 40 -3.53 19.90 -4.35
N SER A 41 -2.32 19.39 -4.56
CA SER A 41 -2.08 18.33 -5.55
C SER A 41 -2.64 16.97 -5.10
N MET A 42 -3.27 16.25 -6.04
CA MET A 42 -3.72 14.86 -5.89
C MET A 42 -2.73 13.85 -6.48
N ALA A 43 -1.49 14.26 -6.75
CA ALA A 43 -0.42 13.36 -7.17
C ALA A 43 0.14 12.55 -5.99
N PRO A 44 0.79 11.41 -6.22
CA PRO A 44 1.54 10.67 -5.20
C PRO A 44 2.63 11.53 -4.53
N SER A 45 3.02 11.19 -3.29
CA SER A 45 3.96 12.00 -2.50
C SER A 45 5.29 12.23 -3.20
N GLU A 46 5.85 11.24 -3.85
CA GLU A 46 7.10 11.35 -4.61
C GLU A 46 7.04 12.37 -5.77
N GLU A 47 5.87 12.54 -6.40
CA GLU A 47 5.66 13.54 -7.46
C GLU A 47 5.42 14.95 -6.90
N ARG A 48 4.85 15.05 -5.69
CA ARG A 48 4.59 16.34 -5.01
C ARG A 48 5.85 16.93 -4.40
N ASN A 49 6.80 16.10 -4.01
CA ASN A 49 7.96 16.46 -3.21
C ASN A 49 9.30 16.24 -3.93
N LEU A 50 9.34 16.39 -5.24
CA LEU A 50 10.55 16.19 -6.06
C LEU A 50 11.75 17.06 -5.65
N LYS A 51 11.52 18.20 -4.99
CA LYS A 51 12.57 19.11 -4.54
C LYS A 51 13.07 18.83 -3.12
N ASP A 52 12.20 18.26 -2.31
CA ASP A 52 12.46 17.95 -0.90
C ASP A 52 12.25 16.46 -0.65
N GLN A 53 13.32 15.71 -0.72
CA GLN A 53 13.28 14.25 -0.52
C GLN A 53 12.93 13.82 0.91
N ASN A 54 12.82 14.76 1.87
CA ASN A 54 12.41 14.43 3.23
C ASN A 54 10.97 13.91 3.33
N HIS A 55 10.12 14.24 2.35
CA HIS A 55 8.72 13.82 2.31
C HIS A 55 8.39 12.86 1.17
N LEU A 56 9.42 12.25 0.56
CA LEU A 56 9.31 11.41 -0.63
C LEU A 56 8.27 10.30 -0.49
N TYR A 57 8.17 9.68 0.68
CA TYR A 57 7.26 8.56 0.95
C TYR A 57 6.02 8.92 1.76
N GLY A 58 5.75 10.20 2.03
CA GLY A 58 4.71 10.60 2.98
C GLY A 58 5.10 10.26 4.43
N HIS A 59 4.11 10.20 5.34
CA HIS A 59 4.34 9.96 6.78
C HIS A 59 3.50 8.78 7.31
N SER A 60 3.30 7.75 6.47
CA SER A 60 2.47 6.59 6.78
C SER A 60 3.30 5.38 7.28
N TYR A 61 2.59 4.26 7.48
CA TYR A 61 3.23 2.98 7.75
C TYR A 61 4.23 2.58 6.65
N MET A 62 3.93 2.95 5.39
CA MET A 62 4.81 2.70 4.24
C MET A 62 6.17 3.39 4.42
N PHE A 63 6.19 4.66 4.84
CA PHE A 63 7.43 5.37 5.16
C PHE A 63 8.25 4.62 6.21
N LEU A 64 7.61 4.17 7.30
CA LEU A 64 8.29 3.42 8.36
C LEU A 64 8.85 2.08 7.87
N VAL A 65 8.11 1.39 6.98
CA VAL A 65 8.59 0.16 6.34
C VAL A 65 9.79 0.44 5.45
N ALA A 66 9.69 1.46 4.57
CA ALA A 66 10.79 1.84 3.68
C ALA A 66 12.06 2.24 4.46
N ALA A 67 11.90 3.03 5.52
CA ALA A 67 13.01 3.43 6.38
C ALA A 67 13.70 2.23 7.06
N GLU A 68 12.92 1.27 7.58
CA GLU A 68 13.48 0.03 8.18
C GLU A 68 14.21 -0.81 7.14
N LEU A 69 13.62 -1.01 5.96
CA LEU A 69 14.23 -1.82 4.89
C LEU A 69 15.55 -1.23 4.40
N GLN A 70 15.54 0.06 4.06
CA GLN A 70 16.72 0.74 3.53
C GLN A 70 17.84 0.88 4.57
N SER A 71 17.48 1.07 5.84
CA SER A 71 18.44 1.15 6.94
C SER A 71 19.04 -0.21 7.30
N ARG A 72 18.20 -1.25 7.32
CA ARG A 72 18.61 -2.58 7.77
C ARG A 72 19.34 -3.41 6.71
N TYR A 73 19.04 -3.16 5.44
CA TYR A 73 19.57 -3.92 4.30
C TYR A 73 20.10 -2.99 3.21
N PRO A 74 21.07 -2.11 3.52
CA PRO A 74 21.58 -1.13 2.56
C PRO A 74 22.19 -1.80 1.32
N GLU A 75 22.74 -3.00 1.47
CA GLU A 75 23.32 -3.78 0.40
C GLU A 75 22.32 -4.29 -0.65
N ARG A 76 21.00 -4.26 -0.32
CA ARG A 76 19.93 -4.68 -1.24
C ARG A 76 19.39 -3.55 -2.09
N GLU A 77 19.76 -2.32 -1.79
CA GLU A 77 19.38 -1.11 -2.55
C GLU A 77 17.89 -1.02 -2.89
N TYR A 78 17.00 -1.42 -1.93
CA TYR A 78 15.56 -1.41 -2.14
C TYR A 78 15.07 -0.05 -2.64
N ARG A 79 14.41 -0.07 -3.80
CA ARG A 79 13.66 1.07 -4.31
C ARG A 79 12.23 0.97 -3.79
N CYS A 80 11.72 2.04 -3.20
CA CYS A 80 10.40 2.10 -2.64
C CYS A 80 9.60 3.22 -3.31
N SER A 81 8.37 2.94 -3.73
CA SER A 81 7.47 3.95 -4.30
C SER A 81 6.15 3.98 -3.55
N ASN A 82 5.77 5.16 -3.06
CA ASN A 82 4.45 5.40 -2.48
C ASN A 82 3.51 5.99 -3.54
N ARG A 83 2.58 5.17 -4.02
CA ARG A 83 1.57 5.56 -5.02
C ARG A 83 0.17 5.77 -4.39
N GLY A 84 0.07 5.73 -3.04
CA GLY A 84 -1.15 6.04 -2.31
C GLY A 84 -1.64 7.47 -2.56
N ILE A 85 -2.94 7.66 -2.71
CA ILE A 85 -3.56 8.97 -2.88
C ILE A 85 -4.82 9.06 -2.01
N SER A 86 -4.87 10.10 -1.19
CA SER A 86 -5.97 10.33 -0.27
C SER A 86 -7.33 10.35 -0.95
N GLY A 87 -8.28 9.59 -0.39
CA GLY A 87 -9.67 9.53 -0.89
C GLY A 87 -9.90 8.52 -2.01
N TYR A 88 -8.85 7.85 -2.50
CA TYR A 88 -8.98 6.89 -3.59
C TYR A 88 -9.67 5.60 -3.15
N THR A 89 -10.40 5.03 -4.10
CA THR A 89 -11.08 3.74 -4.05
C THR A 89 -10.46 2.78 -5.04
N LEU A 90 -10.96 1.57 -5.11
CA LEU A 90 -10.54 0.60 -6.13
C LEU A 90 -10.72 1.15 -7.56
N THR A 91 -11.74 1.99 -7.79
CA THR A 91 -11.96 2.61 -9.12
C THR A 91 -10.76 3.42 -9.58
N GLU A 92 -10.27 4.33 -8.73
CA GLU A 92 -9.12 5.15 -9.10
C GLU A 92 -7.81 4.32 -9.17
N LEU A 93 -7.71 3.22 -8.42
CA LEU A 93 -6.59 2.29 -8.57
C LEU A 93 -6.62 1.61 -9.95
N GLU A 94 -7.80 1.18 -10.42
CA GLU A 94 -7.97 0.60 -11.76
C GLU A 94 -7.60 1.59 -12.87
N GLU A 95 -8.09 2.83 -12.78
CA GLU A 95 -7.81 3.90 -13.74
C GLU A 95 -6.31 4.24 -13.84
N ARG A 96 -5.58 4.06 -12.76
CA ARG A 96 -4.16 4.40 -12.66
C ARG A 96 -3.22 3.18 -12.76
N TRP A 97 -3.75 2.01 -13.06
CA TRP A 97 -2.97 0.78 -13.07
C TRP A 97 -1.72 0.86 -13.98
N GLU A 98 -1.87 1.43 -15.18
CA GLU A 98 -0.76 1.59 -16.13
C GLU A 98 0.35 2.49 -15.56
N ARG A 99 -0.04 3.59 -14.90
CA ARG A 99 0.89 4.56 -14.34
C ARG A 99 1.53 4.07 -13.04
N ASP A 100 0.74 3.43 -12.17
CA ASP A 100 1.16 3.13 -10.80
C ASP A 100 1.67 1.69 -10.64
N VAL A 101 1.43 0.81 -11.61
CA VAL A 101 1.88 -0.59 -11.59
C VAL A 101 2.72 -0.91 -12.83
N GLU A 102 2.13 -0.82 -14.03
CA GLU A 102 2.79 -1.23 -15.26
C GLU A 102 4.08 -0.44 -15.54
N ALA A 103 4.02 0.89 -15.47
CA ALA A 103 5.19 1.74 -15.69
C ALA A 103 6.30 1.57 -14.65
N LEU A 104 5.95 1.12 -13.44
CA LEU A 104 6.91 0.93 -12.35
C LEU A 104 7.53 -0.46 -12.31
N GLN A 105 6.91 -1.45 -12.96
CA GLN A 105 7.39 -2.84 -13.01
C GLN A 105 7.79 -3.37 -11.63
N PRO A 106 6.85 -3.50 -10.67
CA PRO A 106 7.18 -3.84 -9.31
C PRO A 106 7.62 -5.29 -9.14
N ASP A 107 8.63 -5.53 -8.32
CA ASP A 107 8.96 -6.86 -7.79
C ASP A 107 8.01 -7.24 -6.64
N LEU A 108 7.49 -6.21 -5.93
CA LEU A 108 6.46 -6.37 -4.89
C LEU A 108 5.43 -5.25 -5.00
N LEU A 109 4.14 -5.63 -4.99
CA LEU A 109 3.02 -4.70 -4.98
C LEU A 109 2.18 -4.89 -3.71
N SER A 110 2.18 -3.88 -2.84
CA SER A 110 1.37 -3.85 -1.62
C SER A 110 0.13 -2.99 -1.80
N ILE A 111 -1.06 -3.54 -1.51
CA ILE A 111 -2.36 -2.92 -1.80
C ILE A 111 -3.16 -2.78 -0.51
N LEU A 112 -3.60 -1.56 -0.21
CA LEU A 112 -4.55 -1.25 0.87
C LEU A 112 -5.67 -0.37 0.34
N VAL A 113 -6.87 -0.92 0.16
CA VAL A 113 -8.05 -0.25 -0.39
C VAL A 113 -9.33 -0.85 0.18
N GLY A 114 -10.43 -0.12 0.14
CA GLY A 114 -11.76 -0.59 0.56
C GLY A 114 -12.49 0.35 1.53
N THR A 115 -11.76 1.11 2.35
CA THR A 115 -12.38 2.03 3.31
C THR A 115 -13.16 3.15 2.61
N ASN A 116 -12.57 3.79 1.61
CA ASN A 116 -13.25 4.84 0.85
C ASN A 116 -14.33 4.29 -0.09
N ASP A 117 -14.16 3.06 -0.57
CA ASP A 117 -15.18 2.37 -1.39
C ASP A 117 -16.49 2.26 -0.62
N VAL A 118 -16.43 1.75 0.60
CA VAL A 118 -17.58 1.67 1.51
C VAL A 118 -18.12 3.06 1.86
N ASP A 119 -17.25 4.00 2.23
CA ASP A 119 -17.66 5.36 2.59
C ASP A 119 -18.39 6.09 1.46
N ARG A 120 -17.90 5.96 0.23
CA ARG A 120 -18.51 6.58 -0.97
C ARG A 120 -19.84 5.92 -1.29
N ALA A 121 -19.89 4.59 -1.27
CA ALA A 121 -21.09 3.82 -1.58
C ALA A 121 -22.23 4.06 -0.59
N LEU A 122 -21.94 4.14 0.72
CA LEU A 122 -22.95 4.45 1.74
C LEU A 122 -23.59 5.85 1.56
N ARG A 123 -22.84 6.80 0.99
CA ARG A 123 -23.40 8.11 0.63
C ARG A 123 -24.24 8.08 -0.66
N SER A 124 -24.10 7.04 -1.48
CA SER A 124 -24.74 6.92 -2.80
C SER A 124 -25.84 5.85 -2.84
N GLY A 125 -26.21 5.27 -1.70
CA GLY A 125 -27.35 4.34 -1.62
C GLY A 125 -27.02 2.89 -1.28
N GLY A 126 -25.77 2.54 -1.06
CA GLY A 126 -25.39 1.20 -0.58
C GLY A 126 -24.11 0.66 -1.19
N PHE A 127 -23.53 -0.34 -0.54
CA PHE A 127 -22.27 -0.97 -0.95
C PHE A 127 -22.52 -2.40 -1.47
N ASP A 128 -22.11 -2.66 -2.71
CA ASP A 128 -22.14 -3.98 -3.34
C ASP A 128 -20.79 -4.69 -3.18
N LEU A 129 -20.74 -5.58 -2.21
CA LEU A 129 -19.53 -6.36 -1.90
C LEU A 129 -19.13 -7.30 -3.04
N GLU A 130 -20.10 -7.96 -3.68
CA GLU A 130 -19.81 -8.95 -4.73
C GLU A 130 -19.17 -8.27 -5.95
N SER A 131 -19.74 -7.17 -6.40
CA SER A 131 -19.18 -6.35 -7.47
C SER A 131 -17.79 -5.83 -7.11
N TRP A 132 -17.59 -5.34 -5.88
CA TRP A 132 -16.29 -4.84 -5.42
C TRP A 132 -15.24 -5.96 -5.38
N GLU A 133 -15.57 -7.13 -4.82
CA GLU A 133 -14.65 -8.28 -4.77
C GLU A 133 -14.28 -8.77 -6.17
N GLN A 134 -15.26 -8.83 -7.10
CA GLN A 134 -14.99 -9.23 -8.47
C GLN A 134 -14.07 -8.25 -9.20
N ARG A 135 -14.26 -6.95 -9.02
CA ARG A 135 -13.38 -5.93 -9.59
C ARG A 135 -11.97 -6.03 -9.01
N TYR A 136 -11.84 -6.25 -7.71
CA TYR A 136 -10.52 -6.44 -7.09
C TYR A 136 -9.84 -7.70 -7.63
N ARG A 137 -10.58 -8.80 -7.82
CA ARG A 137 -10.08 -10.01 -8.48
C ARG A 137 -9.57 -9.72 -9.88
N ASN A 138 -10.32 -8.96 -10.69
CA ASN A 138 -9.91 -8.57 -12.03
C ASN A 138 -8.62 -7.73 -12.01
N TYR A 139 -8.50 -6.81 -11.07
CA TYR A 139 -7.28 -6.02 -10.86
C TYR A 139 -6.05 -6.90 -10.57
N LEU A 140 -6.21 -7.87 -9.68
CA LEU A 140 -5.14 -8.81 -9.32
C LEU A 140 -4.81 -9.76 -10.49
N THR A 141 -5.81 -10.21 -11.24
CA THR A 141 -5.61 -11.03 -12.45
C THR A 141 -4.80 -10.28 -13.49
N ARG A 142 -5.20 -9.05 -13.84
CA ARG A 142 -4.44 -8.17 -14.75
C ARG A 142 -2.99 -8.01 -14.28
N THR A 143 -2.79 -7.79 -12.99
CA THR A 143 -1.46 -7.60 -12.43
C THR A 143 -0.61 -8.87 -12.53
N ARG A 144 -1.20 -10.04 -12.24
CA ARG A 144 -0.50 -11.32 -12.32
C ARG A 144 -0.18 -11.74 -13.77
N GLU A 145 -1.06 -11.41 -14.72
CA GLU A 145 -0.83 -11.64 -16.15
C GLU A 145 0.32 -10.79 -16.69
N ALA A 146 0.39 -9.51 -16.29
CA ALA A 146 1.47 -8.61 -16.68
C ALA A 146 2.80 -8.92 -15.99
N PHE A 147 2.75 -9.34 -14.73
CA PHE A 147 3.91 -9.59 -13.87
C PHE A 147 3.74 -10.94 -13.14
N PRO A 148 4.03 -12.09 -13.79
CA PRO A 148 3.83 -13.41 -13.21
C PRO A 148 4.57 -13.65 -11.89
N GLU A 149 5.76 -13.05 -11.73
CA GLU A 149 6.62 -13.22 -10.55
C GLU A 149 6.42 -12.15 -9.47
N VAL A 150 5.53 -11.17 -9.69
CA VAL A 150 5.32 -10.11 -8.70
C VAL A 150 4.85 -10.68 -7.36
N ARG A 151 5.49 -10.29 -6.28
CA ARG A 151 5.00 -10.58 -4.93
C ARG A 151 3.81 -9.67 -4.62
N LEU A 152 2.66 -10.26 -4.40
CA LEU A 152 1.45 -9.52 -4.01
C LEU A 152 1.32 -9.51 -2.49
N VAL A 153 1.14 -8.33 -1.91
CA VAL A 153 0.85 -8.14 -0.48
C VAL A 153 -0.51 -7.47 -0.36
N LEU A 154 -1.52 -8.20 0.10
CA LEU A 154 -2.86 -7.67 0.28
C LEU A 154 -3.10 -7.28 1.74
N CYS A 155 -3.45 -6.01 1.95
CA CYS A 155 -3.73 -5.45 3.26
C CYS A 155 -5.23 -5.29 3.45
N THR A 156 -5.78 -5.78 4.56
CA THR A 156 -7.23 -5.65 4.83
C THR A 156 -7.59 -4.22 5.23
N PRO A 157 -8.68 -3.63 4.67
CA PRO A 157 -9.21 -2.36 5.14
C PRO A 157 -9.72 -2.48 6.58
N PHE A 158 -9.77 -1.37 7.29
CA PHE A 158 -10.23 -1.31 8.69
C PHE A 158 -10.90 0.01 9.00
N VAL A 159 -11.68 0.02 10.06
CA VAL A 159 -12.14 1.21 10.79
C VAL A 159 -12.09 0.91 12.29
N MET A 160 -12.07 1.96 13.10
CA MET A 160 -12.10 1.87 14.56
C MET A 160 -13.16 2.82 15.10
N ARG A 161 -13.83 2.44 16.20
CA ARG A 161 -14.82 3.32 16.84
C ARG A 161 -14.11 4.43 17.61
N ALA A 162 -13.58 5.40 16.88
CA ALA A 162 -12.79 6.50 17.40
C ALA A 162 -13.19 7.85 16.78
N GLY A 163 -12.92 8.92 17.47
CA GLY A 163 -13.06 10.30 17.02
C GLY A 163 -14.41 10.64 16.40
N ARG A 164 -14.39 11.26 15.22
CA ARG A 164 -15.61 11.65 14.51
C ARG A 164 -16.46 10.44 14.07
N LEU A 165 -15.80 9.35 13.67
CA LEU A 165 -16.50 8.17 13.15
C LEU A 165 -17.34 7.47 14.23
N ALA A 166 -16.87 7.47 15.48
CA ALA A 166 -17.61 6.89 16.61
C ALA A 166 -18.98 7.53 16.86
N ARG A 167 -19.18 8.76 16.35
CA ARG A 167 -20.40 9.58 16.54
C ARG A 167 -21.36 9.51 15.36
N THR A 168 -21.03 8.79 14.30
CA THR A 168 -21.89 8.66 13.13
C THR A 168 -22.96 7.59 13.38
N GLU A 169 -24.21 7.87 13.00
CA GLU A 169 -25.34 6.94 13.16
C GLU A 169 -25.10 5.63 12.39
N ASN A 170 -24.46 5.72 11.23
CA ASN A 170 -24.19 4.56 10.37
C ASN A 170 -22.85 3.85 10.67
N TYR A 171 -22.23 4.08 11.84
CA TYR A 171 -20.96 3.42 12.17
C TYR A 171 -21.05 1.89 12.10
N ALA A 172 -22.12 1.31 12.66
CA ALA A 172 -22.28 -0.15 12.70
C ALA A 172 -22.38 -0.75 11.29
N GLU A 173 -23.16 -0.11 10.41
CA GLU A 173 -23.29 -0.51 9.00
C GLU A 173 -21.95 -0.41 8.26
N ARG A 174 -21.26 0.71 8.40
CA ARG A 174 -19.90 0.91 7.84
C ARG A 174 -18.92 -0.16 8.31
N ALA A 175 -18.86 -0.41 9.61
CA ALA A 175 -17.98 -1.40 10.19
C ALA A 175 -18.29 -2.81 9.68
N ALA A 176 -19.56 -3.16 9.49
CA ALA A 176 -19.97 -4.44 8.90
C ALA A 176 -19.49 -4.58 7.45
N HIS A 177 -19.67 -3.56 6.62
CA HIS A 177 -19.17 -3.59 5.24
C HIS A 177 -17.65 -3.65 5.16
N ILE A 178 -16.93 -2.90 6.02
CA ILE A 178 -15.46 -2.96 6.08
C ILE A 178 -14.99 -4.35 6.53
N ALA A 179 -15.66 -4.98 7.49
CA ALA A 179 -15.36 -6.35 7.89
C ALA A 179 -15.59 -7.34 6.74
N ALA A 180 -16.66 -7.15 5.96
CA ALA A 180 -16.93 -7.97 4.78
C ALA A 180 -15.87 -7.77 3.68
N CYS A 181 -15.40 -6.54 3.44
CA CYS A 181 -14.25 -6.27 2.56
C CYS A 181 -12.98 -6.96 3.07
N ALA A 182 -12.71 -6.92 4.38
CA ALA A 182 -11.55 -7.59 4.96
C ALA A 182 -11.61 -9.12 4.73
N GLU A 183 -12.79 -9.74 4.86
CA GLU A 183 -12.96 -11.16 4.52
C GLU A 183 -12.75 -11.44 3.03
N ALA A 184 -13.24 -10.56 2.14
CA ALA A 184 -12.98 -10.67 0.70
C ALA A 184 -11.47 -10.60 0.40
N VAL A 185 -10.74 -9.67 1.02
CA VAL A 185 -9.28 -9.55 0.87
C VAL A 185 -8.57 -10.82 1.35
N ARG A 186 -9.01 -11.45 2.45
CA ARG A 186 -8.45 -12.74 2.93
C ARG A 186 -8.66 -13.85 1.91
N ARG A 187 -9.85 -13.92 1.28
CA ARG A 187 -10.13 -14.89 0.21
C ARG A 187 -9.24 -14.64 -1.01
N LEU A 188 -9.15 -13.41 -1.46
CA LEU A 188 -8.31 -13.02 -2.59
C LEU A 188 -6.82 -13.29 -2.33
N ALA A 189 -6.33 -13.00 -1.11
CA ALA A 189 -4.95 -13.31 -0.76
C ALA A 189 -4.66 -14.82 -0.89
N LYS A 190 -5.57 -15.68 -0.44
CA LYS A 190 -5.44 -17.12 -0.60
C LYS A 190 -5.53 -17.54 -2.07
N GLU A 191 -6.46 -16.97 -2.83
CA GLU A 191 -6.70 -17.28 -4.26
C GLU A 191 -5.47 -16.97 -5.12
N PHE A 192 -4.82 -15.82 -4.87
CA PHE A 192 -3.67 -15.34 -5.65
C PHE A 192 -2.30 -15.72 -5.05
N GLY A 193 -2.27 -16.48 -3.97
CA GLY A 193 -1.01 -16.81 -3.27
C GLY A 193 -0.28 -15.58 -2.74
N ALA A 194 -1.04 -14.54 -2.34
CA ALA A 194 -0.49 -13.29 -1.84
C ALA A 194 -0.20 -13.33 -0.34
N GLU A 195 0.79 -12.57 0.11
CA GLU A 195 0.99 -12.31 1.53
C GLU A 195 -0.17 -11.48 2.08
N LEU A 196 -0.74 -11.93 3.19
CA LEU A 196 -1.83 -11.23 3.87
C LEU A 196 -1.31 -10.41 5.05
N VAL A 197 -1.56 -9.10 5.02
CA VAL A 197 -1.33 -8.20 6.15
C VAL A 197 -2.68 -7.77 6.72
N ASP A 198 -3.10 -8.43 7.79
CA ASP A 198 -4.44 -8.26 8.37
C ASP A 198 -4.51 -7.06 9.31
N PHE A 199 -4.65 -5.86 8.75
CA PHE A 199 -4.84 -4.63 9.52
C PHE A 199 -6.20 -4.58 10.22
N HIS A 200 -7.25 -5.17 9.64
CA HIS A 200 -8.55 -5.28 10.30
C HIS A 200 -8.42 -6.01 11.65
N ALA A 201 -7.81 -7.18 11.66
CA ALA A 201 -7.59 -7.92 12.90
C ALA A 201 -6.61 -7.20 13.85
N LEU A 202 -5.64 -6.47 13.34
CA LEU A 202 -4.75 -5.63 14.16
C LEU A 202 -5.54 -4.59 14.93
N PHE A 203 -6.35 -3.77 14.23
CA PHE A 203 -7.06 -2.65 14.84
C PHE A 203 -8.22 -3.11 15.72
N ALA A 204 -8.93 -4.19 15.37
CA ALA A 204 -9.91 -4.82 16.26
C ALA A 204 -9.29 -5.24 17.60
N ARG A 205 -8.08 -5.81 17.59
CA ARG A 205 -7.35 -6.17 18.80
C ARG A 205 -6.89 -4.95 19.60
N LEU A 206 -6.47 -3.88 18.91
CA LEU A 206 -6.04 -2.63 19.58
C LEU A 206 -7.26 -1.91 20.22
N GLU A 207 -8.42 -1.90 19.57
CA GLU A 207 -9.67 -1.36 20.10
C GLU A 207 -10.11 -2.08 21.37
N GLY A 208 -9.86 -3.39 21.46
CA GLY A 208 -10.18 -4.19 22.65
C GLY A 208 -9.28 -3.93 23.87
N GLN A 209 -8.30 -3.06 23.81
CA GLN A 209 -7.39 -2.76 24.93
C GLN A 209 -8.06 -1.82 25.93
N LYS A 210 -8.42 -2.33 27.13
CA LYS A 210 -9.20 -1.62 28.17
C LYS A 210 -8.55 -0.34 28.71
N HIS A 211 -7.24 -0.17 28.59
CA HIS A 211 -6.48 0.91 29.22
C HIS A 211 -5.94 1.95 28.22
N VAL A 212 -6.30 1.81 26.94
CA VAL A 212 -5.84 2.72 25.87
C VAL A 212 -7.07 3.17 25.09
N ALA A 213 -7.30 4.48 25.04
CA ALA A 213 -8.40 5.02 24.25
C ALA A 213 -8.18 4.71 22.75
N PRO A 214 -9.22 4.35 21.99
CA PRO A 214 -9.14 4.07 20.56
C PRO A 214 -8.46 5.17 19.77
N GLU A 215 -8.67 6.44 20.15
CA GLU A 215 -8.07 7.63 19.53
C GLU A 215 -6.55 7.68 19.62
N TYR A 216 -5.95 6.95 20.56
CA TYR A 216 -4.50 6.81 20.62
C TYR A 216 -3.94 6.07 19.40
N TRP A 217 -4.73 5.18 18.79
CA TRP A 217 -4.34 4.37 17.64
C TRP A 217 -4.84 4.94 16.32
N VAL A 218 -6.09 5.45 16.31
CA VAL A 218 -6.76 5.98 15.11
C VAL A 218 -7.54 7.23 15.50
N TRP A 219 -7.07 8.40 15.12
CA TRP A 219 -7.56 9.66 15.67
C TRP A 219 -8.99 10.05 15.24
N ASP A 220 -9.44 9.66 14.06
CA ASP A 220 -10.78 10.01 13.53
C ASP A 220 -11.66 8.79 13.18
N GLY A 221 -11.17 7.61 13.47
CA GLY A 221 -11.81 6.34 13.16
C GLY A 221 -11.31 5.67 11.87
N ILE A 222 -10.56 6.39 11.04
CA ILE A 222 -10.00 5.92 9.75
C ILE A 222 -8.48 6.04 9.73
N HIS A 223 -7.95 7.22 10.07
CA HIS A 223 -6.54 7.53 9.91
C HIS A 223 -5.73 7.19 11.16
N PRO A 224 -4.72 6.33 11.05
CA PRO A 224 -3.87 6.00 12.18
C PRO A 224 -3.07 7.20 12.68
N THR A 225 -2.85 7.23 13.99
CA THR A 225 -1.85 8.10 14.62
C THR A 225 -0.43 7.60 14.29
N PRO A 226 0.64 8.32 14.65
CA PRO A 226 1.99 7.78 14.54
C PRO A 226 2.17 6.42 15.24
N ALA A 227 1.50 6.23 16.40
CA ALA A 227 1.49 4.94 17.10
C ALA A 227 0.79 3.84 16.30
N GLY A 228 -0.37 4.16 15.69
CA GLY A 228 -1.10 3.26 14.80
C GLY A 228 -0.28 2.88 13.57
N HIS A 229 0.30 3.85 12.87
CA HIS A 229 1.16 3.59 11.72
C HIS A 229 2.37 2.73 12.07
N HIS A 230 2.98 2.93 13.24
CA HIS A 230 4.07 2.07 13.70
C HIS A 230 3.62 0.62 13.93
N ARG A 231 2.41 0.40 14.50
CA ARG A 231 1.83 -0.96 14.64
C ARG A 231 1.58 -1.62 13.29
N MET A 232 1.10 -0.85 12.30
CA MET A 232 0.92 -1.32 10.92
C MET A 232 2.24 -1.72 10.28
N ALA A 233 3.26 -0.86 10.36
CA ALA A 233 4.58 -1.12 9.81
C ALA A 233 5.22 -2.39 10.43
N ARG A 234 5.14 -2.55 11.75
CA ARG A 234 5.62 -3.75 12.45
C ARG A 234 4.91 -5.03 12.00
N LEU A 235 3.59 -4.97 11.78
CA LEU A 235 2.85 -6.13 11.29
C LEU A 235 3.23 -6.44 9.84
N TRP A 236 3.32 -5.42 8.99
CA TRP A 236 3.70 -5.56 7.58
C TRP A 236 5.08 -6.22 7.45
N LEU A 237 6.08 -5.67 8.12
CA LEU A 237 7.45 -6.24 8.14
C LEU A 237 7.47 -7.69 8.63
N LYS A 238 6.71 -8.01 9.69
CA LYS A 238 6.63 -9.38 10.21
C LYS A 238 6.05 -10.38 9.21
N LYS A 239 5.17 -9.93 8.30
CA LYS A 239 4.43 -10.80 7.38
C LYS A 239 5.14 -10.97 6.04
N VAL A 240 5.92 -9.97 5.64
CA VAL A 240 6.50 -9.87 4.30
C VAL A 240 8.00 -10.15 4.28
N MET A 241 8.69 -9.92 5.42
CA MET A 241 10.12 -10.19 5.61
C MET A 241 10.38 -11.47 6.37
#